data_fb4f81830b1623679fddd20d2ccbc1be
#
_entry.id   fb4f81830b1623679fddd20d2ccbc1be
#
_cell.length_a   1.000
_cell.length_b   1.000
_cell.length_c   1.000
_cell.angle_alpha   90.00
_cell.angle_beta   90.00
_cell.angle_gamma   90.00
#
_symmetry.space_group_name_H-M   'P 1'
#
loop_
_entity.id
_entity.type
_entity.pdbx_description
1 polymer ?
#
loop_
_entity_poly.entity_id
_entity_poly.type
_entity_poly.pdbx_seq_one_letter_code
_entity_poly.pdbx_strand_id
1 'polypeptide(L)'
;CLIGGKPVKGILGTVLPPNKNHPVKDIDEIKVEEYDLLVLPGGVKAMEKIRLEKKLINFITKFHQGGKLIACICSGAQLLISAKIVKGRKISGYYSMEDDITNAGAIYTDEEVVIDKKIVTTAHYKDMGPWMKETLKILNEK
;
A
#
# COMPACT_ATOMS: atom_id res chain seq x y z
N CYS A 1 -8.56 -9.80 -3.88
CA CYS A 1 -8.03 -10.09 -5.23
C CYS A 1 -6.65 -9.47 -5.41
N LEU A 2 -5.91 -9.95 -6.39
CA LEU A 2 -4.65 -9.35 -6.81
C LEU A 2 -4.88 -8.48 -8.04
N ILE A 3 -4.20 -7.34 -8.11
CA ILE A 3 -4.31 -6.43 -9.27
C ILE A 3 -3.04 -6.59 -10.10
N GLY A 4 -3.17 -6.84 -11.42
CA GLY A 4 -2.02 -6.85 -12.30
C GLY A 4 -2.03 -7.84 -13.47
N GLY A 5 -2.77 -8.91 -13.44
CA GLY A 5 -3.04 -9.83 -14.58
C GLY A 5 -1.84 -10.54 -15.23
N LYS A 6 -0.60 -10.21 -14.89
CA LYS A 6 0.61 -10.78 -15.52
C LYS A 6 1.55 -11.40 -14.48
N PRO A 7 2.36 -12.40 -14.84
CA PRO A 7 3.40 -12.93 -13.97
C PRO A 7 4.34 -11.81 -13.49
N VAL A 8 4.63 -11.80 -12.20
CA VAL A 8 5.52 -10.80 -11.60
C VAL A 8 6.95 -11.35 -11.57
N LYS A 9 7.85 -10.64 -12.23
CA LYS A 9 9.29 -10.94 -12.17
C LYS A 9 9.95 -10.12 -11.07
N GLY A 10 10.42 -10.80 -10.02
CA GLY A 10 11.21 -10.19 -8.95
C GLY A 10 12.55 -9.67 -9.44
N ILE A 11 13.16 -8.78 -8.64
CA ILE A 11 14.46 -8.17 -8.97
C ILE A 11 15.60 -9.19 -9.09
N LEU A 12 15.50 -10.31 -8.39
CA LEU A 12 16.45 -11.42 -8.43
C LEU A 12 16.12 -12.47 -9.51
N GLY A 13 15.22 -12.15 -10.43
CA GLY A 13 14.85 -13.03 -11.53
C GLY A 13 13.77 -14.06 -11.21
N THR A 14 13.32 -14.16 -9.96
CA THR A 14 12.20 -15.02 -9.58
C THR A 14 10.93 -14.59 -10.29
N VAL A 15 10.26 -15.52 -10.96
CA VAL A 15 8.97 -15.29 -11.60
C VAL A 15 7.88 -15.91 -10.74
N LEU A 16 6.94 -15.10 -10.26
CA LEU A 16 5.76 -15.56 -9.54
C LEU A 16 4.58 -15.55 -10.50
N PRO A 17 4.10 -16.71 -10.95
CA PRO A 17 2.89 -16.79 -11.75
C PRO A 17 1.66 -16.42 -10.91
N PRO A 18 0.57 -15.96 -11.54
CA PRO A 18 -0.69 -15.80 -10.85
C PRO A 18 -1.11 -17.10 -10.18
N ASN A 19 -1.49 -17.04 -8.91
CA ASN A 19 -2.00 -18.22 -8.21
C ASN A 19 -3.42 -18.49 -8.72
N LYS A 20 -3.69 -19.74 -9.16
CA LYS A 20 -5.02 -20.15 -9.65
C LYS A 20 -6.13 -20.01 -8.61
N ASN A 21 -5.77 -20.05 -7.32
CA ASN A 21 -6.71 -19.92 -6.23
C ASN A 21 -6.99 -18.45 -5.81
N HIS A 22 -6.26 -17.49 -6.40
CA HIS A 22 -6.45 -16.06 -6.12
C HIS A 22 -6.74 -15.33 -7.42
N PRO A 23 -7.91 -14.72 -7.55
CA PRO A 23 -8.27 -13.97 -8.76
C PRO A 23 -7.31 -12.79 -8.93
N VAL A 24 -6.78 -12.69 -10.14
CA VAL A 24 -5.99 -11.53 -10.57
C VAL A 24 -6.85 -10.75 -11.54
N LYS A 25 -7.12 -9.50 -11.23
CA LYS A 25 -7.98 -8.61 -12.02
C LYS A 25 -7.18 -7.43 -12.56
N ASP A 26 -7.60 -6.91 -13.70
CA ASP A 26 -7.14 -5.60 -14.15
C ASP A 26 -7.77 -4.49 -13.29
N ILE A 27 -7.10 -3.33 -13.22
CA ILE A 27 -7.61 -2.18 -12.46
C ILE A 27 -8.97 -1.71 -12.95
N ASP A 28 -9.28 -1.91 -14.22
CA ASP A 28 -10.55 -1.53 -14.83
C ASP A 28 -11.72 -2.49 -14.48
N GLU A 29 -11.39 -3.67 -13.92
CA GLU A 29 -12.37 -4.71 -13.55
C GLU A 29 -12.80 -4.61 -12.08
N ILE A 30 -12.20 -3.71 -11.29
CA ILE A 30 -12.45 -3.60 -9.85
C ILE A 30 -13.12 -2.28 -9.50
N LYS A 31 -14.01 -2.33 -8.52
CA LYS A 31 -14.68 -1.15 -7.97
C LYS A 31 -14.32 -0.98 -6.50
N VAL A 32 -14.11 0.25 -6.09
CA VAL A 32 -13.75 0.58 -4.69
C VAL A 32 -14.77 0.03 -3.70
N GLU A 33 -16.03 0.06 -4.06
CA GLU A 33 -17.17 -0.34 -3.20
C GLU A 33 -17.13 -1.82 -2.83
N GLU A 34 -16.51 -2.66 -3.67
CA GLU A 34 -16.46 -4.12 -3.50
C GLU A 34 -15.42 -4.58 -2.45
N TYR A 35 -14.58 -3.67 -1.95
CA TYR A 35 -13.48 -4.00 -1.04
C TYR A 35 -13.48 -3.13 0.20
N ASP A 36 -13.05 -3.70 1.32
CA ASP A 36 -12.94 -3.02 2.61
C ASP A 36 -11.50 -2.70 3.01
N LEU A 37 -10.55 -3.42 2.44
CA LEU A 37 -9.12 -3.28 2.71
C LEU A 37 -8.35 -3.23 1.40
N LEU A 38 -7.45 -2.26 1.29
CA LEU A 38 -6.44 -2.18 0.24
C LEU A 38 -5.06 -2.41 0.85
N VAL A 39 -4.36 -3.45 0.38
CA VAL A 39 -2.99 -3.75 0.78
C VAL A 39 -2.02 -3.25 -0.30
N LEU A 40 -1.11 -2.37 0.06
CA LEU A 40 -0.07 -1.82 -0.80
C LEU A 40 1.28 -2.43 -0.41
N PRO A 41 1.80 -3.40 -1.15
CA PRO A 41 3.08 -4.02 -0.87
C PRO A 41 4.25 -3.09 -1.21
N GLY A 42 5.45 -3.51 -0.83
CA GLY A 42 6.68 -2.80 -1.13
C GLY A 42 7.36 -3.26 -2.43
N GLY A 43 8.65 -2.96 -2.51
CA GLY A 43 9.51 -3.26 -3.64
C GLY A 43 9.76 -2.03 -4.51
N VAL A 44 10.87 -1.34 -4.27
CA VAL A 44 11.19 -0.04 -4.87
C VAL A 44 11.02 -0.03 -6.39
N LYS A 45 11.57 -1.03 -7.09
CA LYS A 45 11.50 -1.10 -8.56
C LYS A 45 10.06 -1.29 -9.08
N ALA A 46 9.22 -2.00 -8.34
CA ALA A 46 7.81 -2.15 -8.68
C ALA A 46 7.07 -0.82 -8.45
N MET A 47 7.33 -0.19 -7.30
CA MET A 47 6.67 1.07 -6.94
C MET A 47 7.01 2.21 -7.89
N GLU A 48 8.26 2.31 -8.35
CA GLU A 48 8.67 3.29 -9.36
C GLU A 48 7.88 3.17 -10.66
N LYS A 49 7.51 1.96 -11.06
CA LYS A 49 6.68 1.73 -12.25
C LYS A 49 5.20 1.97 -11.96
N ILE A 50 4.70 1.39 -10.89
CA ILE A 50 3.27 1.41 -10.53
C ILE A 50 2.80 2.84 -10.23
N ARG A 51 3.63 3.69 -9.63
CA ARG A 51 3.27 5.09 -9.34
C ARG A 51 3.02 5.94 -10.60
N LEU A 52 3.45 5.48 -11.78
CA LEU A 52 3.15 6.13 -13.06
C LEU A 52 1.77 5.76 -13.60
N GLU A 53 1.17 4.69 -13.09
CA GLU A 53 -0.16 4.21 -13.49
C GLU A 53 -1.25 5.08 -12.87
N LYS A 54 -1.68 6.11 -13.59
CA LYS A 54 -2.65 7.10 -13.11
C LYS A 54 -3.97 6.48 -12.64
N LYS A 55 -4.43 5.41 -13.30
CA LYS A 55 -5.66 4.71 -12.91
C LYS A 55 -5.53 4.10 -11.51
N LEU A 56 -4.38 3.47 -11.21
CA LEU A 56 -4.12 2.90 -9.88
C LEU A 56 -4.00 3.98 -8.81
N ILE A 57 -3.29 5.07 -9.09
CA ILE A 57 -3.19 6.19 -8.14
C ILE A 57 -4.57 6.79 -7.87
N ASN A 58 -5.39 6.97 -8.89
CA ASN A 58 -6.77 7.43 -8.73
C ASN A 58 -7.62 6.44 -7.91
N PHE A 59 -7.44 5.13 -8.11
CA PHE A 59 -8.12 4.11 -7.32
C PHE A 59 -7.75 4.21 -5.84
N ILE A 60 -6.45 4.34 -5.51
CA ILE A 60 -5.98 4.53 -4.12
C ILE A 60 -6.59 5.80 -3.51
N THR A 61 -6.61 6.90 -4.27
CA THR A 61 -7.20 8.16 -3.82
C THR A 61 -8.69 7.99 -3.49
N LYS A 62 -9.47 7.36 -4.39
CA LYS A 62 -10.89 7.09 -4.18
C LYS A 62 -11.13 6.15 -3.00
N PHE A 63 -10.29 5.13 -2.85
CA PHE A 63 -10.35 4.18 -1.74
C PHE A 63 -10.20 4.91 -0.39
N HIS A 64 -9.23 5.82 -0.31
CA HIS A 64 -9.03 6.68 0.85
C HIS A 64 -10.21 7.63 1.10
N GLN A 65 -10.71 8.30 0.05
CA GLN A 65 -11.86 9.21 0.14
C GLN A 65 -13.12 8.51 0.61
N GLY A 66 -13.28 7.23 0.27
CA GLY A 66 -14.36 6.37 0.76
C GLY A 66 -14.23 5.95 2.23
N GLY A 67 -13.21 6.45 2.95
CA GLY A 67 -12.96 6.11 4.37
C GLY A 67 -12.58 4.66 4.61
N LYS A 68 -12.12 3.96 3.58
CA LYS A 68 -11.75 2.57 3.64
C LYS A 68 -10.31 2.37 4.15
N LEU A 69 -10.03 1.18 4.67
CA LEU A 69 -8.75 0.86 5.30
C LEU A 69 -7.66 0.59 4.27
N ILE A 70 -6.54 1.28 4.41
CA ILE A 70 -5.34 1.07 3.59
C ILE A 70 -4.21 0.57 4.49
N ALA A 71 -3.66 -0.58 4.17
CA ALA A 71 -2.46 -1.13 4.80
C ALA A 71 -1.28 -1.04 3.82
N CYS A 72 -0.20 -0.39 4.22
CA CYS A 72 0.93 -0.11 3.35
C CYS A 72 2.25 -0.49 4.02
N ILE A 73 3.14 -1.12 3.27
CA ILE A 73 4.44 -1.57 3.79
C ILE A 73 5.60 -1.11 2.90
N CYS A 74 6.72 -0.75 3.56
CA CYS A 74 8.01 -0.52 2.90
C CYS A 74 7.92 0.61 1.85
N SER A 75 8.44 0.38 0.65
CA SER A 75 8.41 1.33 -0.48
C SER A 75 7.00 1.61 -1.02
N GLY A 76 5.99 0.87 -0.57
CA GLY A 76 4.57 1.14 -0.89
C GLY A 76 4.14 2.55 -0.52
N ALA A 77 4.79 3.19 0.46
CA ALA A 77 4.55 4.58 0.83
C ALA A 77 4.69 5.56 -0.35
N GLN A 78 5.46 5.23 -1.39
CA GLN A 78 5.50 6.01 -2.63
C GLN A 78 4.12 6.19 -3.28
N LEU A 79 3.28 5.17 -3.18
CA LEU A 79 1.92 5.21 -3.75
C LEU A 79 1.02 6.14 -2.94
N LEU A 80 1.15 6.14 -1.61
CA LEU A 80 0.44 7.07 -0.72
C LEU A 80 0.82 8.52 -1.00
N ILE A 81 2.12 8.78 -1.22
CA ILE A 81 2.65 10.09 -1.61
C ILE A 81 2.08 10.52 -2.97
N SER A 82 2.13 9.64 -3.96
CA SER A 82 1.62 9.90 -5.32
C SER A 82 0.10 10.13 -5.33
N ALA A 83 -0.65 9.45 -4.45
CA ALA A 83 -2.08 9.65 -4.23
C ALA A 83 -2.41 10.92 -3.41
N LYS A 84 -1.38 11.64 -2.91
CA LYS A 84 -1.51 12.89 -2.11
C LYS A 84 -2.36 12.73 -0.85
N ILE A 85 -2.28 11.57 -0.19
CA ILE A 85 -3.09 11.25 0.99
C ILE A 85 -2.30 11.22 2.30
N VAL A 86 -1.03 11.67 2.27
CA VAL A 86 -0.12 11.61 3.44
C VAL A 86 -0.02 12.92 4.23
N LYS A 87 -0.40 14.05 3.65
CA LYS A 87 -0.20 15.37 4.27
C LYS A 87 -0.83 15.46 5.66
N GLY A 88 -0.02 15.86 6.63
CA GLY A 88 -0.42 16.02 8.04
C GLY A 88 -0.66 14.71 8.80
N ARG A 89 -0.28 13.56 8.22
CA ARG A 89 -0.46 12.23 8.83
C ARG A 89 0.85 11.65 9.33
N LYS A 90 0.77 10.80 10.33
CA LYS A 90 1.89 9.94 10.72
C LYS A 90 1.99 8.77 9.74
N ILE A 91 3.13 8.63 9.09
CA ILE A 91 3.39 7.61 8.08
C ILE A 91 4.74 6.96 8.35
N SER A 92 4.77 5.63 8.34
CA SER A 92 5.99 4.85 8.23
C SER A 92 6.18 4.39 6.77
N GLY A 93 7.42 4.22 6.39
CA GLY A 93 7.82 3.68 5.10
C GLY A 93 9.25 3.17 5.21
N TYR A 94 9.76 2.52 4.15
CA TYR A 94 11.13 2.05 4.19
C TYR A 94 12.08 3.19 4.57
N TYR A 95 13.09 2.91 5.35
CA TYR A 95 13.96 3.91 6.03
C TYR A 95 14.50 5.00 5.10
N SER A 96 14.86 4.65 3.86
CA SER A 96 15.36 5.63 2.88
C SER A 96 14.30 6.60 2.34
N MET A 97 13.04 6.46 2.77
CA MET A 97 11.94 7.32 2.33
C MET A 97 11.58 8.41 3.34
N GLU A 98 12.34 8.56 4.41
CA GLU A 98 12.09 9.58 5.43
C GLU A 98 11.96 10.98 4.82
N ASP A 99 12.94 11.37 3.99
CA ASP A 99 12.92 12.68 3.31
C ASP A 99 11.72 12.82 2.37
N ASP A 100 11.41 11.79 1.58
CA ASP A 100 10.29 11.81 0.64
C ASP A 100 8.95 11.96 1.37
N ILE A 101 8.76 11.21 2.46
CA ILE A 101 7.55 11.26 3.30
C ILE A 101 7.42 12.63 3.95
N THR A 102 8.50 13.16 4.52
CA THR A 102 8.53 14.46 5.17
C THR A 102 8.29 15.60 4.17
N ASN A 103 8.95 15.56 3.02
CA ASN A 103 8.76 16.55 1.96
C ASN A 103 7.35 16.52 1.35
N ALA A 104 6.66 15.38 1.40
CA ALA A 104 5.25 15.27 1.04
C ALA A 104 4.29 15.85 2.10
N GLY A 105 4.83 16.37 3.21
CA GLY A 105 4.08 17.01 4.29
C GLY A 105 3.51 16.03 5.32
N ALA A 106 4.01 14.80 5.38
CA ALA A 106 3.69 13.84 6.42
C ALA A 106 4.68 13.96 7.61
N ILE A 107 4.33 13.32 8.71
CA ILE A 107 5.20 13.12 9.86
C ILE A 107 5.76 11.71 9.76
N TYR A 108 7.03 11.59 9.35
CA TYR A 108 7.70 10.30 9.32
C TYR A 108 7.80 9.73 10.74
N THR A 109 7.47 8.46 10.90
CA THR A 109 7.46 7.78 12.19
C THR A 109 8.08 6.39 12.04
N ASP A 110 9.21 6.16 12.71
CA ASP A 110 9.93 4.88 12.71
C ASP A 110 9.47 4.02 13.90
N GLU A 111 8.26 3.48 13.78
CA GLU A 111 7.67 2.54 14.72
C GLU A 111 7.30 1.24 13.99
N GLU A 112 7.23 0.14 14.75
CA GLU A 112 6.88 -1.19 14.24
C GLU A 112 5.59 -1.16 13.41
N VAL A 113 4.56 -0.47 13.92
CA VAL A 113 3.28 -0.24 13.24
C VAL A 113 2.81 1.19 13.50
N VAL A 114 2.58 1.94 12.45
CA VAL A 114 2.04 3.30 12.52
C VAL A 114 0.61 3.31 12.02
N ILE A 115 -0.31 3.75 12.88
CA ILE A 115 -1.73 3.86 12.58
C ILE A 115 -2.13 5.34 12.60
N ASP A 116 -2.62 5.83 11.49
CA ASP A 116 -3.24 7.15 11.39
C ASP A 116 -4.61 7.01 10.72
N LYS A 117 -5.67 7.02 11.52
CA LYS A 117 -7.06 6.83 11.10
C LYS A 117 -7.23 5.49 10.34
N LYS A 118 -7.46 5.55 9.04
CA LYS A 118 -7.67 4.40 8.15
C LYS A 118 -6.44 4.08 7.29
N ILE A 119 -5.26 4.53 7.71
CA ILE A 119 -3.98 4.17 7.08
C ILE A 119 -3.10 3.48 8.12
N VAL A 120 -2.67 2.26 7.83
CA VAL A 120 -1.76 1.46 8.68
C VAL A 120 -0.48 1.22 7.91
N THR A 121 0.65 1.69 8.43
CA THR A 121 1.93 1.61 7.74
C THR A 121 2.99 0.91 8.58
N THR A 122 3.98 0.29 7.91
CA THR A 122 5.20 -0.26 8.51
C THR A 122 6.38 -0.13 7.56
N ALA A 123 7.58 0.01 8.12
CA ALA A 123 8.80 0.21 7.33
C ALA A 123 9.31 -1.06 6.67
N HIS A 124 9.21 -2.22 7.33
CA HIS A 124 9.99 -3.39 6.95
C HIS A 124 9.20 -4.70 7.08
N TYR A 125 9.56 -5.69 6.25
CA TYR A 125 8.92 -7.01 6.26
C TYR A 125 9.07 -7.77 7.58
N LYS A 126 10.09 -7.46 8.40
CA LYS A 126 10.25 -8.06 9.74
C LYS A 126 9.05 -7.79 10.64
N ASP A 127 8.36 -6.67 10.43
CA ASP A 127 7.23 -6.20 11.22
C ASP A 127 5.88 -6.53 10.57
N MET A 128 5.89 -7.35 9.50
CA MET A 128 4.68 -7.71 8.73
C MET A 128 3.63 -8.42 9.56
N GLY A 129 4.03 -9.22 10.54
CA GLY A 129 3.12 -9.92 11.46
C GLY A 129 2.31 -8.94 12.31
N PRO A 130 2.95 -8.11 13.16
CA PRO A 130 2.28 -7.07 13.95
C PRO A 130 1.46 -6.11 13.08
N TRP A 131 2.00 -5.66 11.95
CA TRP A 131 1.32 -4.77 11.02
C TRP A 131 0.00 -5.36 10.50
N MET A 132 0.01 -6.62 10.04
CA MET A 132 -1.20 -7.27 9.55
C MET A 132 -2.19 -7.57 10.68
N LYS A 133 -1.70 -7.91 11.88
CA LYS A 133 -2.54 -8.12 13.06
C LYS A 133 -3.35 -6.86 13.40
N GLU A 134 -2.70 -5.70 13.48
CA GLU A 134 -3.40 -4.44 13.76
C GLU A 134 -4.32 -4.03 12.61
N THR A 135 -3.91 -4.26 11.37
CA THR A 135 -4.76 -4.03 10.19
C THR A 135 -6.07 -4.83 10.27
N LEU A 136 -5.98 -6.13 10.55
CA LEU A 136 -7.16 -7.00 10.65
C LEU A 136 -8.04 -6.67 11.86
N LYS A 137 -7.45 -6.24 12.97
CA LYS A 137 -8.19 -5.76 14.13
C LYS A 137 -9.05 -4.55 13.75
N ILE A 138 -8.47 -3.52 13.12
CA ILE A 138 -9.22 -2.33 12.68
C ILE A 138 -10.29 -2.69 11.63
N LEU A 139 -10.01 -3.66 10.77
CA LEU A 139 -10.98 -4.14 9.79
C LEU A 139 -12.21 -4.77 10.44
N ASN A 140 -12.02 -5.48 11.56
CA ASN A 140 -13.08 -6.19 12.27
C ASN A 140 -13.83 -5.32 13.30
N GLU A 141 -13.35 -4.13 13.60
CA GLU A 141 -14.00 -3.16 14.50
C GLU A 141 -15.12 -2.35 13.82
N LYS A 142 -15.71 -2.88 12.76
CA LYS A 142 -16.85 -2.25 12.04
C LYS A 142 -18.16 -2.46 12.77
#